data_5dca4c30a78412bf3edd3650c3a4ce84
#
_entry.id   5dca4c30a78412bf3edd3650c3a4ce84
#
_cell.length_a   1.000
_cell.length_b   1.000
_cell.length_c   1.000
_cell.angle_alpha   90.00
_cell.angle_beta   90.00
_cell.angle_gamma   90.00
#
_symmetry.space_group_name_H-M   'P 1'
#
loop_
_entity.id
_entity.type
_entity.pdbx_description
1 polymer ?
#
loop_
_entity_poly.entity_id
_entity_poly.type
_entity_poly.pdbx_seq_one_letter_code
_entity_poly.pdbx_strand_id
1 'polypeptide(L)'
;MLFDSQLIRAQTAKNSGLDSRDPNTDVFVPASEIESKSRSHPMKGHRDRIFAAVLLVTAMIAALSISNAMAQEEGNSAEANDTATPEPMEEVVVYGIRQSLETALEEKRQSSNLIEVINAEDIGKLPDENLAEVLENIPGVQISRSAGIGSSVSVRGSESNRVEINGRGTTPSGDNRGGMSFEDLPAALVRSLNVVKVPTADMVEGSIGGTIDVKTYKGLALKERLAVFRASTEFAENADVWNENFSATMGDKFATSRGDLGAILTISHLKKTVREDSLRASPGVRAANQSNVDFTGDGLGDAYYKPGFGDLLYGVQERENTALSGSLEWQFNPDLKLFAEASYTDFKNLGLGQSMFIGAAGGDQELDGTAEATYGSVSVAGIEVPVLTSGVIGGGILNGRADQLADTGMPNDGLRLRANNRASSRETESYVAAIGGEWDQDNLKIEFEVSAAGSESSNPSFTTVFQFNDPDADNFHSAGAAIRVPFFYDYRDGVLEFGPTGERLGAELLDPNYYSLFVAKDQESSFDNDEIASRVDVTWFRDGGFWQEVKAGVRLS
;
A
#
# COMPACT_ATOMS: atom_id res chain seq x y z
N MET A 1 -22.70 8.62 13.99
CA MET A 1 -23.95 9.07 13.36
C MET A 1 -24.06 8.36 12.03
N LEU A 2 -24.93 7.39 11.97
CA LEU A 2 -25.15 6.56 10.79
C LEU A 2 -25.91 7.41 9.76
N PHE A 3 -25.25 7.80 8.68
CA PHE A 3 -25.94 8.23 7.48
C PHE A 3 -26.50 6.98 6.80
N ASP A 4 -27.81 6.87 6.80
CA ASP A 4 -28.57 5.78 6.22
C ASP A 4 -28.24 5.68 4.72
N SER A 5 -27.94 4.49 4.24
CA SER A 5 -27.52 4.14 2.87
C SER A 5 -28.59 4.41 1.78
N GLN A 6 -29.64 5.15 2.09
CA GLN A 6 -30.76 5.45 1.17
C GLN A 6 -30.62 6.74 0.34
N LEU A 7 -29.52 7.50 0.45
CA LEU A 7 -29.43 8.84 -0.16
C LEU A 7 -28.43 8.95 -1.30
N ILE A 8 -28.31 7.92 -2.14
CA ILE A 8 -27.65 8.06 -3.45
C ILE A 8 -28.72 7.99 -4.54
N ARG A 9 -29.44 9.10 -4.76
CA ARG A 9 -30.17 9.31 -6.00
C ARG A 9 -29.30 10.09 -6.96
N ALA A 10 -28.62 9.40 -7.85
CA ALA A 10 -27.85 10.02 -8.92
C ALA A 10 -28.75 10.27 -10.14
N GLN A 11 -28.97 11.53 -10.50
CA GLN A 11 -29.44 11.89 -11.83
C GLN A 11 -28.30 11.71 -12.83
N THR A 12 -28.25 10.55 -13.47
CA THR A 12 -27.37 10.29 -14.61
C THR A 12 -28.19 10.44 -15.91
N ALA A 13 -28.45 11.66 -16.31
CA ALA A 13 -29.09 11.92 -17.59
C ALA A 13 -28.32 12.98 -18.35
N LYS A 14 -27.29 12.58 -19.13
CA LYS A 14 -26.85 13.34 -20.33
C LYS A 14 -25.85 12.66 -21.26
N ASN A 15 -25.47 11.40 -21.07
CA ASN A 15 -24.56 10.74 -22.03
C ASN A 15 -25.07 9.42 -22.65
N SER A 16 -26.32 9.08 -22.45
CA SER A 16 -26.95 7.97 -23.17
C SER A 16 -28.16 8.51 -23.92
N GLY A 17 -28.02 9.00 -25.12
CA GLY A 17 -29.01 9.42 -26.13
C GLY A 17 -30.52 9.17 -25.89
N LEU A 18 -31.02 9.39 -24.68
CA LEU A 18 -32.42 9.27 -24.29
C LEU A 18 -33.07 10.66 -24.20
N ASP A 19 -34.17 10.79 -24.85
CA ASP A 19 -34.99 11.99 -25.08
C ASP A 19 -35.35 12.69 -23.76
N SER A 20 -35.04 13.98 -23.65
CA SER A 20 -35.10 14.81 -22.46
C SER A 20 -36.51 15.35 -22.15
N ARG A 21 -37.55 14.53 -22.12
CA ARG A 21 -38.92 15.03 -21.92
C ARG A 21 -39.74 14.42 -20.81
N ASP A 22 -39.12 13.68 -19.90
CA ASP A 22 -39.86 13.20 -18.74
C ASP A 22 -39.12 13.58 -17.43
N PRO A 23 -39.65 14.57 -16.65
CA PRO A 23 -38.99 15.05 -15.42
C PRO A 23 -39.13 14.10 -14.21
N ASN A 24 -39.75 12.92 -14.38
CA ASN A 24 -40.07 12.01 -13.29
C ASN A 24 -39.40 10.62 -13.37
N THR A 25 -38.39 10.42 -14.18
CA THR A 25 -37.68 9.15 -14.19
C THR A 25 -36.47 9.21 -13.21
N ASP A 26 -36.73 8.87 -11.97
CA ASP A 26 -35.72 8.56 -10.96
C ASP A 26 -34.97 7.28 -11.36
N VAL A 27 -33.75 7.39 -11.86
CA VAL A 27 -32.89 6.21 -12.09
C VAL A 27 -32.18 5.89 -10.78
N PHE A 28 -32.70 4.91 -10.08
CA PHE A 28 -32.06 4.30 -8.91
C PHE A 28 -31.05 3.27 -9.40
N VAL A 29 -29.75 3.50 -9.18
CA VAL A 29 -28.71 2.48 -9.40
C VAL A 29 -28.45 1.81 -8.05
N PRO A 30 -28.87 0.55 -7.85
CA PRO A 30 -28.61 -0.16 -6.61
C PRO A 30 -27.10 -0.47 -6.44
N ALA A 31 -26.62 -0.51 -5.22
CA ALA A 31 -25.21 -0.78 -4.89
C ALA A 31 -24.70 -2.10 -5.53
N SER A 32 -25.59 -3.08 -5.70
CA SER A 32 -25.30 -4.34 -6.41
C SER A 32 -24.98 -4.16 -7.90
N GLU A 33 -25.40 -3.05 -8.53
CA GLU A 33 -25.11 -2.77 -9.95
C GLU A 33 -23.74 -2.08 -10.10
N ILE A 34 -23.27 -1.39 -9.08
CA ILE A 34 -21.90 -0.85 -8.98
C ILE A 34 -20.91 -2.01 -8.84
N GLU A 35 -21.21 -3.00 -7.98
CA GLU A 35 -20.44 -4.24 -7.88
C GLU A 35 -20.46 -5.06 -9.18
N SER A 36 -21.57 -5.05 -9.95
CA SER A 36 -21.66 -5.83 -11.18
C SER A 36 -20.89 -5.22 -12.35
N LYS A 37 -20.75 -3.88 -12.41
CA LYS A 37 -19.93 -3.21 -13.43
C LYS A 37 -18.43 -3.33 -13.16
N SER A 38 -18.01 -3.37 -11.90
CA SER A 38 -16.64 -3.70 -11.50
C SER A 38 -16.23 -5.13 -11.93
N ARG A 39 -17.19 -6.06 -12.05
CA ARG A 39 -16.93 -7.45 -12.46
C ARG A 39 -16.93 -7.70 -13.98
N SER A 40 -17.15 -6.71 -14.83
CA SER A 40 -17.47 -6.94 -16.25
C SER A 40 -16.33 -6.74 -17.25
N HIS A 41 -15.09 -6.52 -16.82
CA HIS A 41 -13.94 -6.72 -17.70
C HIS A 41 -13.30 -8.07 -17.35
N PRO A 42 -13.48 -9.12 -18.16
CA PRO A 42 -12.78 -10.37 -17.90
C PRO A 42 -11.30 -10.17 -18.22
N MET A 43 -10.45 -10.24 -17.22
CA MET A 43 -9.00 -10.45 -17.32
C MET A 43 -8.73 -11.82 -17.97
N LYS A 44 -9.03 -11.97 -19.27
CA LYS A 44 -9.06 -13.27 -19.95
C LYS A 44 -7.72 -13.73 -20.52
N GLY A 45 -6.76 -12.83 -20.68
CA GLY A 45 -5.49 -13.17 -21.34
C GLY A 45 -4.39 -13.66 -20.39
N HIS A 46 -4.40 -13.18 -19.17
CA HIS A 46 -3.32 -13.45 -18.20
C HIS A 46 -3.58 -14.69 -17.34
N ARG A 47 -4.83 -14.93 -16.94
CA ARG A 47 -5.22 -16.12 -16.15
C ARG A 47 -4.82 -17.43 -16.80
N ASP A 48 -4.90 -17.53 -18.13
CA ASP A 48 -4.53 -18.76 -18.85
C ASP A 48 -3.02 -19.01 -18.83
N ARG A 49 -2.19 -17.97 -18.81
CA ARG A 49 -0.72 -18.05 -18.72
C ARG A 49 -0.25 -18.34 -17.31
N ILE A 50 -0.88 -17.70 -16.31
CA ILE A 50 -0.62 -17.91 -14.88
C ILE A 50 -1.04 -19.33 -14.48
N PHE A 51 -2.23 -19.78 -14.91
CA PHE A 51 -2.69 -21.15 -14.69
C PHE A 51 -1.73 -22.19 -15.27
N ALA A 52 -1.11 -21.92 -16.40
CA ALA A 52 -0.11 -22.81 -16.99
C ALA A 52 1.15 -22.91 -16.14
N ALA A 53 1.66 -21.81 -15.58
CA ALA A 53 2.84 -21.79 -14.71
C ALA A 53 2.56 -22.44 -13.35
N VAL A 54 1.41 -22.15 -12.73
CA VAL A 54 0.98 -22.77 -11.46
C VAL A 54 0.62 -24.24 -11.66
N LEU A 55 -0.03 -24.62 -12.77
CA LEU A 55 -0.32 -26.01 -13.11
C LEU A 55 0.94 -26.84 -13.36
N LEU A 56 2.01 -26.24 -13.92
CA LEU A 56 3.28 -26.93 -14.10
C LEU A 56 3.94 -27.27 -12.75
N VAL A 57 3.90 -26.35 -11.78
CA VAL A 57 4.43 -26.57 -10.43
C VAL A 57 3.55 -27.55 -9.65
N THR A 58 2.22 -27.42 -9.73
CA THR A 58 1.29 -28.35 -9.05
C THR A 58 1.25 -29.73 -9.68
N ALA A 59 1.37 -29.86 -11.01
CA ALA A 59 1.46 -31.16 -11.69
C ALA A 59 2.77 -31.89 -11.35
N MET A 60 3.89 -31.17 -11.19
CA MET A 60 5.14 -31.78 -10.71
C MET A 60 5.03 -32.27 -9.28
N ILE A 61 4.37 -31.54 -8.39
CA ILE A 61 4.15 -31.94 -6.99
C ILE A 61 3.19 -33.14 -6.90
N ALA A 62 2.15 -33.18 -7.72
CA ALA A 62 1.21 -34.30 -7.78
C ALA A 62 1.84 -35.57 -8.34
N ALA A 63 2.74 -35.47 -9.32
CA ALA A 63 3.49 -36.61 -9.87
C ALA A 63 4.44 -37.25 -8.83
N LEU A 64 4.96 -36.45 -7.90
CA LEU A 64 5.81 -36.91 -6.78
C LEU A 64 5.03 -37.58 -5.67
N SER A 65 3.75 -37.22 -5.46
CA SER A 65 2.89 -37.82 -4.44
C SER A 65 2.50 -39.28 -4.79
N ILE A 66 2.43 -39.61 -6.08
CA ILE A 66 2.04 -40.96 -6.56
C ILE A 66 3.18 -41.98 -6.38
N SER A 67 4.44 -41.54 -6.36
CA SER A 67 5.60 -42.43 -6.19
C SER A 67 5.78 -42.93 -4.76
N ASN A 68 5.22 -42.25 -3.75
CA ASN A 68 5.36 -42.62 -2.34
C ASN A 68 4.26 -43.60 -1.83
N ALA A 69 3.20 -43.85 -2.60
CA ALA A 69 2.15 -44.78 -2.21
C ALA A 69 2.55 -46.25 -2.36
N MET A 70 3.72 -46.56 -2.96
CA MET A 70 4.18 -47.93 -3.19
C MET A 70 5.32 -48.40 -2.28
N ALA A 71 5.74 -47.65 -1.28
CA ALA A 71 6.89 -47.96 -0.45
C ALA A 71 6.57 -47.92 1.06
N GLN A 72 5.42 -48.40 1.47
CA GLN A 72 5.11 -48.55 2.91
C GLN A 72 4.46 -49.90 3.22
N GLU A 73 5.32 -50.89 3.35
CA GLU A 73 5.05 -52.06 4.20
C GLU A 73 6.36 -52.46 4.86
N GLU A 74 6.36 -52.42 6.17
CA GLU A 74 7.06 -53.13 7.23
C GLU A 74 7.63 -52.22 8.33
N GLY A 75 6.92 -52.11 9.43
CA GLY A 75 7.28 -52.74 10.69
C GLY A 75 8.14 -51.92 11.64
N ASN A 76 7.64 -51.41 12.73
CA ASN A 76 7.84 -51.98 14.04
C ASN A 76 7.36 -51.05 15.18
N SER A 77 6.61 -51.65 16.09
CA SER A 77 6.20 -51.07 17.37
C SER A 77 7.38 -51.00 18.35
N ALA A 78 7.60 -49.86 18.97
CA ALA A 78 8.33 -49.78 20.25
C ALA A 78 7.67 -48.68 21.12
N GLU A 79 7.11 -49.14 22.23
CA GLU A 79 6.70 -48.33 23.37
C GLU A 79 7.91 -47.57 23.94
N ALA A 80 7.76 -46.26 24.16
CA ALA A 80 8.58 -45.54 25.10
C ALA A 80 7.70 -44.54 25.87
N ASN A 81 7.47 -44.88 27.10
CA ASN A 81 7.03 -44.02 28.18
C ASN A 81 8.13 -42.98 28.43
N ASP A 82 7.88 -41.73 28.22
CA ASP A 82 8.68 -40.71 28.86
C ASP A 82 7.82 -39.46 29.20
N THR A 83 7.73 -39.23 30.49
CA THR A 83 7.11 -38.07 31.12
C THR A 83 8.02 -36.89 30.95
N ALA A 84 7.85 -36.12 29.90
CA ALA A 84 8.54 -34.85 29.72
C ALA A 84 7.77 -33.72 30.41
N THR A 85 8.40 -33.14 31.40
CA THR A 85 8.04 -31.85 32.01
C THR A 85 8.03 -30.77 30.93
N PRO A 86 7.01 -29.89 30.82
CA PRO A 86 7.04 -28.82 29.82
C PRO A 86 8.12 -27.81 30.20
N GLU A 87 9.14 -27.70 29.36
CA GLU A 87 10.10 -26.58 29.42
C GLU A 87 9.41 -25.26 29.01
N PRO A 88 9.79 -24.14 29.63
CA PRO A 88 9.16 -22.86 29.35
C PRO A 88 9.43 -22.40 27.91
N MET A 89 8.36 -22.10 27.17
CA MET A 89 8.39 -21.65 25.76
C MET A 89 9.23 -20.38 25.51
N GLU A 90 9.57 -19.60 26.53
CA GLU A 90 10.38 -18.38 26.41
C GLU A 90 11.82 -18.65 25.94
N GLU A 91 12.40 -19.80 26.29
CA GLU A 91 13.78 -20.14 25.95
C GLU A 91 13.92 -20.48 24.44
N VAL A 92 12.87 -21.05 23.82
CA VAL A 92 12.86 -21.39 22.40
C VAL A 92 12.79 -20.13 21.52
N VAL A 93 12.05 -19.10 21.92
CA VAL A 93 11.94 -17.83 21.19
C VAL A 93 13.27 -17.08 21.16
N VAL A 94 13.99 -17.06 22.29
CA VAL A 94 15.31 -16.42 22.38
C VAL A 94 16.35 -17.12 21.49
N TYR A 95 16.27 -18.44 21.34
CA TYR A 95 17.17 -19.18 20.46
C TYR A 95 16.91 -18.86 18.96
N GLY A 96 15.64 -18.76 18.55
CA GLY A 96 15.25 -18.42 17.17
C GLY A 96 15.76 -17.05 16.73
N ILE A 97 15.51 -16.01 17.54
CA ILE A 97 15.96 -14.63 17.28
C ILE A 97 17.49 -14.58 17.18
N ARG A 98 18.19 -15.20 18.12
CA ARG A 98 19.66 -15.22 18.13
C ARG A 98 20.23 -15.87 16.88
N GLN A 99 19.69 -17.01 16.48
CA GLN A 99 20.13 -17.73 15.27
C GLN A 99 19.85 -16.93 14.00
N SER A 100 18.70 -16.26 13.91
CA SER A 100 18.34 -15.37 12.80
C SER A 100 19.36 -14.22 12.67
N LEU A 101 19.70 -13.57 13.77
CA LEU A 101 20.68 -12.48 13.79
C LEU A 101 22.09 -12.95 13.46
N GLU A 102 22.53 -14.12 13.96
CA GLU A 102 23.82 -14.71 13.66
C GLU A 102 23.95 -15.07 12.18
N THR A 103 22.90 -15.65 11.58
CA THR A 103 22.83 -15.99 10.14
C THR A 103 22.86 -14.72 9.28
N ALA A 104 22.07 -13.69 9.63
CA ALA A 104 22.07 -12.42 8.92
C ALA A 104 23.44 -11.73 8.97
N LEU A 105 24.12 -11.77 10.10
CA LEU A 105 25.47 -11.22 10.25
C LEU A 105 26.50 -11.99 9.42
N GLU A 106 26.37 -13.30 9.32
CA GLU A 106 27.26 -14.14 8.50
C GLU A 106 27.05 -13.88 7.00
N GLU A 107 25.80 -13.83 6.52
CA GLU A 107 25.48 -13.43 5.15
C GLU A 107 26.07 -12.07 4.78
N LYS A 108 25.97 -11.09 5.72
CA LYS A 108 26.54 -9.76 5.55
C LYS A 108 28.07 -9.78 5.47
N ARG A 109 28.74 -10.65 6.23
CA ARG A 109 30.21 -10.79 6.21
C ARG A 109 30.72 -11.44 4.94
N GLN A 110 29.96 -12.40 4.40
CA GLN A 110 30.32 -13.16 3.18
C GLN A 110 30.00 -12.38 1.90
N SER A 111 29.14 -11.38 1.98
CA SER A 111 28.77 -10.59 0.81
C SER A 111 29.92 -9.69 0.35
N SER A 112 30.13 -9.64 -0.97
CA SER A 112 31.01 -8.68 -1.63
C SER A 112 30.42 -7.27 -1.69
N ASN A 113 29.10 -7.14 -1.46
CA ASN A 113 28.35 -5.90 -1.54
C ASN A 113 28.07 -5.33 -0.14
N LEU A 114 27.76 -4.05 -0.06
CA LEU A 114 27.20 -3.45 1.15
C LEU A 114 25.72 -3.83 1.24
N ILE A 115 25.45 -4.91 1.96
CA ILE A 115 24.09 -5.42 2.19
C ILE A 115 23.67 -5.29 3.64
N GLU A 116 22.36 -5.18 3.83
CA GLU A 116 21.70 -5.43 5.12
C GLU A 116 20.73 -6.59 4.93
N VAL A 117 20.68 -7.47 5.91
CA VAL A 117 19.88 -8.70 5.85
C VAL A 117 18.99 -8.80 7.08
N ILE A 118 17.72 -9.11 6.86
CA ILE A 118 16.77 -9.52 7.90
C ILE A 118 16.30 -10.91 7.54
N ASN A 119 16.56 -11.88 8.40
CA ASN A 119 16.08 -13.24 8.28
C ASN A 119 14.83 -13.46 9.13
N ALA A 120 13.89 -14.27 8.65
CA ALA A 120 12.80 -14.75 9.46
C ALA A 120 13.35 -15.59 10.64
N GLU A 121 12.80 -15.38 11.85
CA GLU A 121 13.16 -16.17 13.03
C GLU A 121 12.79 -17.63 12.87
N ASP A 122 11.67 -17.87 12.17
CA ASP A 122 11.13 -19.18 11.85
C ASP A 122 10.33 -19.04 10.54
N ILE A 123 9.94 -20.13 9.92
CA ILE A 123 9.20 -20.12 8.65
C ILE A 123 7.91 -19.28 8.80
N GLY A 124 7.75 -18.27 7.95
CA GLY A 124 6.64 -17.32 7.98
C GLY A 124 6.62 -16.40 9.20
N LYS A 125 7.70 -16.28 9.96
CA LYS A 125 7.78 -15.43 11.16
C LYS A 125 8.84 -14.35 11.02
N LEU A 126 8.55 -13.39 10.15
CA LEU A 126 9.25 -12.11 10.17
C LEU A 126 8.80 -11.29 11.38
N PRO A 127 9.60 -10.28 11.80
CA PRO A 127 9.24 -9.40 12.91
C PRO A 127 7.88 -8.71 12.76
N ASP A 128 7.41 -8.53 11.53
CA ASP A 128 6.13 -7.91 11.21
C ASP A 128 5.44 -8.64 10.03
N GLU A 129 4.13 -8.53 9.92
CA GLU A 129 3.33 -9.06 8.81
C GLU A 129 3.44 -8.21 7.54
N ASN A 130 3.77 -6.92 7.69
CA ASN A 130 4.00 -5.98 6.60
C ASN A 130 5.51 -5.86 6.31
N LEU A 131 5.91 -6.13 5.06
CA LEU A 131 7.33 -6.10 4.67
C LEU A 131 7.97 -4.71 4.76
N ALA A 132 7.21 -3.63 4.55
CA ALA A 132 7.73 -2.27 4.71
C ALA A 132 8.10 -2.01 6.17
N GLU A 133 7.26 -2.42 7.13
CA GLU A 133 7.54 -2.30 8.58
C GLU A 133 8.79 -3.10 8.97
N VAL A 134 8.96 -4.29 8.42
CA VAL A 134 10.19 -5.08 8.62
C VAL A 134 11.42 -4.32 8.15
N LEU A 135 11.34 -3.69 6.97
CA LEU A 135 12.45 -2.95 6.35
C LEU A 135 12.82 -1.68 7.11
N GLU A 136 11.90 -1.07 7.88
CA GLU A 136 12.18 0.10 8.73
C GLU A 136 13.26 -0.17 9.79
N ASN A 137 13.44 -1.43 10.19
CA ASN A 137 14.49 -1.82 11.12
C ASN A 137 15.92 -1.74 10.53
N ILE A 138 16.04 -1.49 9.22
CA ILE A 138 17.33 -1.38 8.53
C ILE A 138 17.84 0.07 8.57
N PRO A 139 19.08 0.32 9.04
CA PRO A 139 19.64 1.66 9.04
C PRO A 139 19.64 2.32 7.65
N GLY A 140 19.08 3.54 7.56
CA GLY A 140 18.98 4.29 6.31
C GLY A 140 17.83 3.86 5.39
N VAL A 141 16.90 3.08 5.92
CA VAL A 141 15.59 2.81 5.32
C VAL A 141 14.54 3.59 6.08
N GLN A 142 13.59 4.19 5.36
CA GLN A 142 12.44 4.90 5.89
C GLN A 142 11.20 4.41 5.15
N ILE A 143 10.06 4.42 5.82
CA ILE A 143 8.80 4.00 5.22
C ILE A 143 7.77 5.12 5.29
N SER A 144 6.86 5.13 4.32
CA SER A 144 5.62 5.90 4.39
C SER A 144 4.48 4.97 4.75
N ARG A 145 3.50 5.49 5.47
CA ARG A 145 2.32 4.73 5.89
C ARG A 145 1.05 5.32 5.28
N SER A 146 0.15 4.44 4.86
CA SER A 146 -1.21 4.79 4.45
C SER A 146 -2.18 4.10 5.40
N ALA A 147 -3.05 4.87 6.05
CA ALA A 147 -3.96 4.38 7.09
C ALA A 147 -3.23 3.53 8.18
N GLY A 148 -2.04 3.97 8.61
CA GLY A 148 -1.24 3.29 9.62
C GLY A 148 -0.49 2.03 9.15
N ILE A 149 -0.57 1.66 7.88
CA ILE A 149 0.11 0.48 7.30
C ILE A 149 1.24 0.96 6.37
N GLY A 150 2.42 0.35 6.50
CA GLY A 150 3.57 0.63 5.65
C GLY A 150 3.26 0.38 4.17
N SER A 151 3.44 1.39 3.32
CA SER A 151 3.06 1.36 1.91
C SER A 151 4.25 1.54 0.96
N SER A 152 5.12 2.50 1.22
CA SER A 152 6.31 2.72 0.40
C SER A 152 7.58 2.72 1.24
N VAL A 153 8.69 2.43 0.59
CA VAL A 153 10.01 2.31 1.22
C VAL A 153 10.97 3.25 0.50
N SER A 154 11.70 4.05 1.26
CA SER A 154 12.82 4.82 0.75
C SER A 154 14.15 4.34 1.32
N VAL A 155 15.13 4.12 0.45
CA VAL A 155 16.50 3.76 0.83
C VAL A 155 17.39 4.96 0.60
N ARG A 156 18.07 5.43 1.65
CA ARG A 156 18.92 6.64 1.61
C ARG A 156 18.18 7.89 1.12
N GLY A 157 16.88 8.01 1.47
CA GLY A 157 16.02 9.12 1.06
C GLY A 157 15.52 9.07 -0.38
N SER A 158 15.74 7.97 -1.12
CA SER A 158 15.20 7.76 -2.46
C SER A 158 14.13 6.67 -2.46
N GLU A 159 12.98 6.93 -3.06
CA GLU A 159 11.92 5.93 -3.32
C GLU A 159 12.17 5.14 -4.62
N SER A 160 13.15 5.57 -5.43
CA SER A 160 13.53 4.86 -6.65
C SER A 160 14.38 3.62 -6.33
N ASN A 161 13.77 2.63 -5.73
CA ASN A 161 14.35 1.36 -5.37
C ASN A 161 13.95 0.30 -6.41
N ARG A 162 14.79 -0.72 -6.57
CA ARG A 162 14.46 -1.92 -7.33
C ARG A 162 13.99 -3.01 -6.37
N VAL A 163 12.88 -3.65 -6.69
CA VAL A 163 12.36 -4.80 -5.93
C VAL A 163 12.59 -6.06 -6.74
N GLU A 164 13.20 -7.06 -6.10
CA GLU A 164 13.50 -8.35 -6.71
C GLU A 164 12.94 -9.49 -5.84
N ILE A 165 12.60 -10.60 -6.47
CA ILE A 165 12.29 -11.87 -5.80
C ILE A 165 13.32 -12.91 -6.23
N ASN A 166 14.13 -13.38 -5.28
CA ASN A 166 15.24 -14.31 -5.53
C ASN A 166 16.24 -13.81 -6.59
N GLY A 167 16.52 -12.50 -6.63
CA GLY A 167 17.44 -11.88 -7.59
C GLY A 167 16.84 -11.60 -8.97
N ARG A 168 15.52 -11.72 -9.13
CA ARG A 168 14.78 -11.45 -10.37
C ARG A 168 13.94 -10.20 -10.22
N GLY A 169 13.98 -9.33 -11.24
CA GLY A 169 13.15 -8.14 -11.25
C GLY A 169 11.66 -8.48 -11.15
N THR A 170 10.94 -7.68 -10.40
CA THR A 170 9.49 -7.67 -10.40
C THR A 170 8.97 -6.55 -11.29
N THR A 171 7.80 -6.73 -11.87
CA THR A 171 7.14 -5.70 -12.67
C THR A 171 6.39 -4.70 -11.76
N PRO A 172 6.31 -3.42 -12.14
CA PRO A 172 5.56 -2.43 -11.38
C PRO A 172 4.07 -2.77 -11.29
N SER A 173 3.50 -2.63 -10.09
CA SER A 173 2.06 -2.81 -9.86
C SER A 173 1.27 -1.49 -9.90
N GLY A 174 1.82 -0.46 -10.55
CA GLY A 174 1.23 0.88 -10.67
C GLY A 174 2.21 1.87 -11.31
N ASP A 175 2.05 3.15 -11.01
CA ASP A 175 2.94 4.24 -11.50
C ASP A 175 4.39 4.14 -10.99
N ASN A 176 4.65 3.31 -10.02
CA ASN A 176 5.95 3.16 -9.40
C ASN A 176 6.89 2.34 -10.29
N ARG A 177 8.00 2.92 -10.72
CA ARG A 177 8.98 2.26 -11.62
C ARG A 177 9.90 1.26 -10.92
N GLY A 178 9.83 1.14 -9.60
CA GLY A 178 10.75 0.34 -8.79
C GLY A 178 10.45 -1.16 -8.73
N GLY A 179 9.34 -1.62 -9.27
CA GLY A 179 8.86 -3.00 -9.16
C GLY A 179 7.57 -3.10 -8.34
N MET A 180 7.26 -4.31 -7.87
CA MET A 180 6.08 -4.64 -7.08
C MET A 180 6.00 -3.82 -5.79
N SER A 181 4.79 -3.45 -5.37
CA SER A 181 4.55 -2.82 -4.07
C SER A 181 4.74 -3.83 -2.93
N PHE A 182 5.29 -3.37 -1.79
CA PHE A 182 5.43 -4.21 -0.60
C PHE A 182 4.10 -4.60 0.05
N GLU A 183 3.03 -3.86 -0.25
CA GLU A 183 1.67 -4.22 0.17
C GLU A 183 1.15 -5.48 -0.53
N ASP A 184 1.65 -5.75 -1.74
CA ASP A 184 1.19 -6.86 -2.58
C ASP A 184 1.85 -8.19 -2.19
N LEU A 185 2.91 -8.17 -1.35
CA LEU A 185 3.68 -9.36 -0.98
C LEU A 185 3.55 -9.69 0.52
N PRO A 186 2.85 -10.77 0.90
CA PRO A 186 2.73 -11.17 2.30
C PRO A 186 4.06 -11.66 2.88
N ALA A 187 4.31 -11.29 4.13
CA ALA A 187 5.50 -11.71 4.88
C ALA A 187 5.64 -13.25 5.02
N ALA A 188 4.52 -13.97 4.97
CA ALA A 188 4.51 -15.42 5.07
C ALA A 188 5.31 -16.14 3.96
N LEU A 189 5.46 -15.52 2.76
CA LEU A 189 6.24 -16.08 1.67
C LEU A 189 7.76 -15.87 1.83
N VAL A 190 8.16 -14.98 2.75
CA VAL A 190 9.50 -14.42 2.82
C VAL A 190 10.36 -15.15 3.84
N ARG A 191 11.50 -15.66 3.41
CA ARG A 191 12.56 -16.20 4.26
C ARG A 191 13.50 -15.11 4.76
N SER A 192 13.92 -14.21 3.86
CA SER A 192 14.79 -13.09 4.20
C SER A 192 14.60 -11.91 3.27
N LEU A 193 14.94 -10.73 3.77
CA LEU A 193 14.99 -9.48 3.03
C LEU A 193 16.43 -8.99 2.97
N ASN A 194 16.95 -8.80 1.77
CA ASN A 194 18.29 -8.32 1.52
C ASN A 194 18.24 -6.93 0.89
N VAL A 195 18.75 -5.91 1.57
CA VAL A 195 18.83 -4.55 1.04
C VAL A 195 20.25 -4.26 0.58
N VAL A 196 20.44 -4.24 -0.74
CA VAL A 196 21.72 -3.92 -1.37
C VAL A 196 21.80 -2.42 -1.56
N LYS A 197 22.69 -1.77 -0.82
CA LYS A 197 22.86 -0.32 -0.83
C LYS A 197 23.87 0.15 -1.90
N VAL A 198 24.78 -0.71 -2.32
CA VAL A 198 25.77 -0.43 -3.35
C VAL A 198 25.72 -1.57 -4.35
N PRO A 199 25.26 -1.32 -5.59
CA PRO A 199 25.22 -2.36 -6.62
C PRO A 199 26.62 -2.72 -7.09
N THR A 200 26.81 -3.98 -7.48
CA THR A 200 27.99 -4.48 -8.18
C THR A 200 27.70 -4.63 -9.66
N ALA A 201 28.74 -4.89 -10.46
CA ALA A 201 28.65 -4.96 -11.92
C ALA A 201 27.78 -6.12 -12.43
N ASP A 202 27.55 -7.14 -11.62
CA ASP A 202 26.70 -8.31 -11.91
C ASP A 202 25.20 -8.04 -11.62
N MET A 203 24.87 -6.91 -10.99
CA MET A 203 23.50 -6.53 -10.69
C MET A 203 22.87 -5.71 -11.83
N VAL A 204 21.55 -5.80 -11.93
CA VAL A 204 20.79 -5.01 -12.90
C VAL A 204 20.75 -3.55 -12.46
N GLU A 205 21.07 -2.65 -13.37
CA GLU A 205 20.95 -1.21 -13.14
C GLU A 205 19.50 -0.76 -13.03
N GLY A 206 19.28 0.46 -12.49
CA GLY A 206 17.97 1.10 -12.45
C GLY A 206 17.47 1.48 -11.06
N SER A 207 18.24 1.20 -10.00
CA SER A 207 17.95 1.71 -8.66
C SER A 207 18.86 2.88 -8.29
N ILE A 208 18.27 3.96 -7.71
CA ILE A 208 19.02 5.10 -7.17
C ILE A 208 19.26 4.90 -5.67
N GLY A 209 18.24 4.47 -4.94
CA GLY A 209 18.31 4.22 -3.48
C GLY A 209 19.02 2.93 -3.15
N GLY A 210 18.59 1.84 -3.75
CA GLY A 210 19.09 0.50 -3.53
C GLY A 210 18.21 -0.58 -4.16
N THR A 211 18.66 -1.82 -4.07
CA THR A 211 17.87 -2.99 -4.48
C THR A 211 17.41 -3.75 -3.24
N ILE A 212 16.13 -4.05 -3.18
CA ILE A 212 15.51 -4.85 -2.13
C ILE A 212 15.18 -6.21 -2.72
N ASP A 213 15.93 -7.22 -2.32
CA ASP A 213 15.75 -8.58 -2.80
C ASP A 213 15.06 -9.43 -1.75
N VAL A 214 13.87 -9.90 -2.10
CA VAL A 214 13.01 -10.75 -1.28
C VAL A 214 13.37 -12.20 -1.56
N LYS A 215 13.91 -12.91 -0.57
CA LYS A 215 14.24 -14.32 -0.68
C LYS A 215 13.08 -15.19 -0.19
N THR A 216 12.67 -16.14 -0.99
CA THR A 216 11.66 -17.14 -0.62
C THR A 216 12.31 -18.40 -0.07
N TYR A 217 11.49 -19.29 0.49
CA TYR A 217 11.96 -20.57 1.02
C TYR A 217 12.39 -21.51 -0.09
N LYS A 218 13.42 -22.34 0.18
CA LYS A 218 14.01 -23.29 -0.74
C LYS A 218 13.91 -24.73 -0.23
N GLY A 219 13.57 -25.66 -1.11
CA GLY A 219 13.33 -27.06 -0.75
C GLY A 219 14.58 -27.81 -0.33
N LEU A 220 15.71 -27.63 -1.02
CA LEU A 220 16.97 -28.30 -0.68
C LEU A 220 17.58 -27.81 0.64
N ALA A 221 17.22 -26.61 1.09
CA ALA A 221 17.68 -26.05 2.35
C ALA A 221 17.01 -26.70 3.58
N LEU A 222 15.97 -27.47 3.38
CA LEU A 222 15.26 -28.18 4.46
C LEU A 222 16.15 -29.29 5.05
N LYS A 223 16.20 -29.34 6.38
CA LYS A 223 16.91 -30.39 7.12
C LYS A 223 16.02 -31.62 7.33
N GLU A 224 14.73 -31.40 7.45
CA GLU A 224 13.70 -32.41 7.69
C GLU A 224 12.39 -32.00 7.01
N ARG A 225 11.42 -32.91 6.94
CA ARG A 225 10.08 -32.61 6.46
C ARG A 225 9.45 -31.49 7.26
N LEU A 226 8.89 -30.53 6.55
CA LEU A 226 8.26 -29.36 7.11
C LEU A 226 6.77 -29.34 6.83
N ALA A 227 5.97 -29.06 7.87
CA ALA A 227 4.57 -28.70 7.73
C ALA A 227 4.25 -27.65 8.81
N VAL A 228 4.10 -26.40 8.42
CA VAL A 228 3.76 -25.30 9.31
C VAL A 228 2.43 -24.73 8.87
N PHE A 229 1.55 -24.57 9.83
CA PHE A 229 0.24 -23.97 9.67
C PHE A 229 0.07 -22.87 10.68
N ARG A 230 -0.36 -21.71 10.22
CA ARG A 230 -0.62 -20.53 11.06
C ARG A 230 -2.00 -19.98 10.77
N ALA A 231 -2.68 -19.61 11.83
CA ALA A 231 -3.91 -18.84 11.77
C ALA A 231 -3.86 -17.83 12.90
N SER A 232 -4.15 -16.59 12.60
CA SER A 232 -4.27 -15.51 13.57
C SER A 232 -5.47 -14.65 13.26
N THR A 233 -5.98 -13.99 14.28
CA THR A 233 -7.06 -13.02 14.15
C THR A 233 -6.76 -11.83 15.02
N GLU A 234 -7.05 -10.62 14.51
CA GLU A 234 -6.84 -9.33 15.16
C GLU A 234 -8.15 -8.56 15.18
N PHE A 235 -8.52 -8.01 16.31
CA PHE A 235 -9.70 -7.14 16.40
C PHE A 235 -9.29 -5.69 16.12
N ALA A 236 -9.80 -5.12 15.03
CA ALA A 236 -9.61 -3.71 14.68
C ALA A 236 -10.64 -2.86 15.40
N GLU A 237 -10.29 -2.31 16.55
CA GLU A 237 -11.19 -1.59 17.47
C GLU A 237 -11.92 -0.44 16.79
N ASN A 238 -11.20 0.41 16.04
CA ASN A 238 -11.81 1.56 15.36
C ASN A 238 -12.78 1.15 14.23
N ALA A 239 -12.55 0.03 13.59
CA ALA A 239 -13.38 -0.50 12.51
C ALA A 239 -14.48 -1.43 13.00
N ASP A 240 -14.39 -1.92 14.26
CA ASP A 240 -15.31 -2.88 14.91
C ASP A 240 -15.43 -4.19 14.11
N VAL A 241 -14.26 -4.70 13.62
CA VAL A 241 -14.21 -5.93 12.82
C VAL A 241 -13.04 -6.83 13.24
N TRP A 242 -13.19 -8.13 13.00
CA TRP A 242 -12.11 -9.10 13.12
C TRP A 242 -11.38 -9.25 11.79
N ASN A 243 -10.08 -9.10 11.80
CA ASN A 243 -9.18 -9.37 10.70
C ASN A 243 -8.67 -10.81 10.79
N GLU A 244 -8.45 -11.45 9.65
CA GLU A 244 -8.07 -12.84 9.56
C GLU A 244 -6.77 -12.99 8.78
N ASN A 245 -5.85 -13.81 9.31
CA ASN A 245 -4.61 -14.14 8.65
C ASN A 245 -4.40 -15.65 8.72
N PHE A 246 -4.09 -16.24 7.58
CA PHE A 246 -3.87 -17.66 7.42
C PHE A 246 -2.65 -17.90 6.54
N SER A 247 -1.77 -18.82 6.95
CA SER A 247 -0.71 -19.32 6.09
C SER A 247 -0.41 -20.80 6.33
N ALA A 248 0.01 -21.50 5.27
CA ALA A 248 0.46 -22.86 5.32
C ALA A 248 1.73 -23.03 4.48
N THR A 249 2.75 -23.65 5.05
CA THR A 249 4.00 -24.00 4.36
C THR A 249 4.27 -25.48 4.52
N MET A 250 4.45 -26.16 3.41
CA MET A 250 4.77 -27.58 3.38
C MET A 250 6.01 -27.79 2.48
N GLY A 251 6.90 -28.65 2.91
CA GLY A 251 8.08 -28.98 2.13
C GLY A 251 8.77 -30.25 2.62
N ASP A 252 9.55 -30.83 1.72
CA ASP A 252 10.33 -32.03 2.02
C ASP A 252 11.57 -32.12 1.11
N LYS A 253 12.55 -32.88 1.56
CA LYS A 253 13.74 -33.24 0.81
C LYS A 253 13.76 -34.75 0.61
N PHE A 254 13.84 -35.17 -0.65
CA PHE A 254 13.78 -36.56 -1.07
C PHE A 254 15.13 -37.00 -1.64
N ALA A 255 15.71 -38.04 -1.08
CA ALA A 255 16.85 -38.71 -1.71
C ALA A 255 16.35 -39.58 -2.87
N THR A 256 16.82 -39.28 -4.08
CA THR A 256 16.48 -40.08 -5.27
C THR A 256 17.69 -40.84 -5.80
N SER A 257 17.48 -41.79 -6.72
CA SER A 257 18.59 -42.52 -7.37
C SER A 257 19.51 -41.61 -8.22
N ARG A 258 19.07 -40.37 -8.48
CA ARG A 258 19.81 -39.38 -9.28
C ARG A 258 20.00 -38.07 -8.50
N GLY A 259 20.27 -38.16 -7.20
CA GLY A 259 20.53 -37.04 -6.31
C GLY A 259 19.34 -36.58 -5.48
N ASP A 260 19.51 -35.49 -4.77
CA ASP A 260 18.52 -34.97 -3.83
C ASP A 260 17.53 -34.01 -4.51
N LEU A 261 16.23 -34.19 -4.23
CA LEU A 261 15.16 -33.33 -4.69
C LEU A 261 14.54 -32.62 -3.50
N GLY A 262 14.50 -31.30 -3.52
CA GLY A 262 13.83 -30.49 -2.50
C GLY A 262 12.60 -29.79 -3.08
N ALA A 263 11.48 -29.86 -2.39
CA ALA A 263 10.24 -29.17 -2.77
C ALA A 263 9.66 -28.41 -1.58
N ILE A 264 9.17 -27.20 -1.82
CA ILE A 264 8.47 -26.41 -0.82
C ILE A 264 7.36 -25.59 -1.46
N LEU A 265 6.24 -25.47 -0.76
CA LEU A 265 5.07 -24.69 -1.17
C LEU A 265 4.56 -23.91 0.03
N THR A 266 4.30 -22.63 -0.18
CA THR A 266 3.67 -21.72 0.79
C THR A 266 2.44 -21.10 0.17
N ILE A 267 1.33 -21.10 0.91
CA ILE A 267 0.11 -20.35 0.61
C ILE A 267 -0.18 -19.41 1.77
N SER A 268 -0.69 -18.23 1.47
CA SER A 268 -1.06 -17.22 2.45
C SER A 268 -2.34 -16.50 2.03
N HIS A 269 -3.17 -16.19 3.02
CA HIS A 269 -4.33 -15.34 2.85
C HIS A 269 -4.41 -14.40 4.05
N LEU A 270 -4.48 -13.10 3.79
CA LEU A 270 -4.56 -12.02 4.78
C LEU A 270 -5.74 -11.13 4.43
N LYS A 271 -6.61 -10.88 5.41
CA LYS A 271 -7.64 -9.84 5.33
C LYS A 271 -7.40 -8.83 6.45
N LYS A 272 -7.31 -7.54 6.10
CA LYS A 272 -7.08 -6.46 7.06
C LYS A 272 -7.96 -5.25 6.75
N THR A 273 -8.82 -4.91 7.69
CA THR A 273 -9.66 -3.72 7.64
C THR A 273 -9.12 -2.68 8.62
N VAL A 274 -8.96 -1.46 8.14
CA VAL A 274 -8.48 -0.32 8.92
C VAL A 274 -9.45 0.83 8.76
N ARG A 275 -9.77 1.49 9.87
CA ARG A 275 -10.49 2.75 9.87
C ARG A 275 -9.58 3.86 10.38
N GLU A 276 -9.55 4.94 9.64
CA GLU A 276 -8.84 6.17 9.98
C GLU A 276 -9.83 7.34 10.04
N ASP A 277 -9.85 8.01 11.18
CA ASP A 277 -10.54 9.28 11.35
C ASP A 277 -9.47 10.36 11.47
N SER A 278 -9.50 11.35 10.61
CA SER A 278 -8.50 12.41 10.62
C SER A 278 -9.11 13.79 10.54
N LEU A 279 -8.50 14.71 11.27
CA LEU A 279 -8.81 16.11 11.28
C LEU A 279 -7.61 16.85 10.68
N ARG A 280 -7.82 17.58 9.58
CA ARG A 280 -6.76 18.26 8.87
C ARG A 280 -7.08 19.72 8.64
N ALA A 281 -6.10 20.58 8.85
CA ALA A 281 -6.12 21.94 8.36
C ALA A 281 -4.86 22.22 7.55
N SER A 282 -5.02 22.92 6.45
CA SER A 282 -3.87 23.38 5.65
C SER A 282 -3.56 24.83 5.98
N PRO A 283 -2.29 25.23 6.06
CA PRO A 283 -1.94 26.62 6.19
C PRO A 283 -2.29 27.39 4.91
N GLY A 284 -2.81 28.58 5.11
CA GLY A 284 -2.97 29.60 4.07
C GLY A 284 -2.26 30.87 4.51
N VAL A 285 -2.04 31.78 3.60
CA VAL A 285 -1.42 33.08 3.88
C VAL A 285 -2.44 34.18 3.65
N ARG A 286 -2.63 35.05 4.63
CA ARG A 286 -3.27 36.35 4.41
C ARG A 286 -2.19 37.33 3.97
N ALA A 287 -2.30 37.83 2.77
CA ALA A 287 -1.34 38.80 2.24
C ALA A 287 -1.46 40.14 2.94
N ALA A 288 -0.37 40.89 3.05
CA ALA A 288 -0.33 42.19 3.73
C ALA A 288 -1.34 43.19 3.18
N ASN A 289 -1.51 43.25 1.86
CA ASN A 289 -2.47 44.16 1.20
C ASN A 289 -3.94 43.77 1.41
N GLN A 290 -4.20 42.63 2.04
CA GLN A 290 -5.52 42.09 2.35
C GLN A 290 -5.78 42.02 3.86
N SER A 291 -4.76 42.30 4.66
CA SER A 291 -4.80 42.19 6.11
C SER A 291 -5.19 43.53 6.73
N ASN A 292 -6.01 43.46 7.80
CA ASN A 292 -6.32 44.63 8.65
C ASN A 292 -5.54 44.57 9.97
N VAL A 293 -4.64 43.57 10.11
CA VAL A 293 -3.85 43.38 11.32
C VAL A 293 -2.47 43.97 11.12
N ASP A 294 -2.09 44.89 11.98
CA ASP A 294 -0.81 45.59 11.99
C ASP A 294 0.01 45.06 13.21
N PHE A 295 0.97 44.20 12.96
CA PHE A 295 1.88 43.67 13.97
C PHE A 295 3.10 44.53 14.18
N THR A 296 3.44 45.35 13.17
CA THR A 296 4.63 46.20 13.17
C THR A 296 4.37 47.59 13.73
N GLY A 297 3.11 48.06 13.78
CA GLY A 297 2.70 49.36 14.27
C GLY A 297 2.98 50.50 13.28
N ASP A 298 3.11 50.19 11.99
CA ASP A 298 3.40 51.17 10.93
C ASP A 298 2.12 51.73 10.26
N GLY A 299 0.95 51.25 10.67
CA GLY A 299 -0.35 51.65 10.14
C GLY A 299 -0.75 50.92 8.85
N LEU A 300 0.02 49.93 8.42
CA LEU A 300 -0.28 49.08 7.27
C LEU A 300 -0.65 47.67 7.77
N GLY A 301 -1.40 46.92 6.95
CA GLY A 301 -1.68 45.54 7.25
C GLY A 301 -0.48 44.63 7.02
N ASP A 302 -0.23 43.70 7.92
CA ASP A 302 0.84 42.74 7.84
C ASP A 302 0.33 41.34 7.38
N ALA A 303 1.21 40.60 6.70
CA ALA A 303 0.91 39.21 6.30
C ALA A 303 0.99 38.27 7.50
N TYR A 304 0.10 37.28 7.53
CA TYR A 304 0.11 36.22 8.55
C TYR A 304 -0.37 34.87 8.01
N TYR A 305 0.03 33.79 8.66
CA TYR A 305 -0.51 32.46 8.38
C TYR A 305 -1.87 32.26 9.08
N LYS A 306 -2.77 31.62 8.38
CA LYS A 306 -4.11 31.24 8.85
C LYS A 306 -4.49 29.86 8.28
N PRO A 307 -5.53 29.19 8.78
CA PRO A 307 -6.07 28.03 8.08
C PRO A 307 -6.57 28.39 6.67
N GLY A 308 -6.18 27.61 5.68
CA GLY A 308 -6.69 27.70 4.31
C GLY A 308 -7.94 26.85 4.10
N PHE A 309 -7.98 25.69 4.74
CA PHE A 309 -9.17 24.81 4.80
C PHE A 309 -9.14 23.95 6.05
N GLY A 310 -10.31 23.40 6.42
CA GLY A 310 -10.49 22.31 7.37
C GLY A 310 -11.14 21.12 6.68
N ASP A 311 -10.70 19.92 7.00
CA ASP A 311 -11.21 18.68 6.44
C ASP A 311 -11.32 17.63 7.56
N LEU A 312 -12.53 17.15 7.78
CA LEU A 312 -12.84 16.05 8.68
C LEU A 312 -13.04 14.81 7.82
N LEU A 313 -12.11 13.89 7.87
CA LEU A 313 -12.11 12.68 7.07
C LEU A 313 -12.42 11.45 7.91
N TYR A 314 -13.33 10.66 7.43
CA TYR A 314 -13.63 9.30 7.85
C TYR A 314 -13.26 8.36 6.71
N GLY A 315 -12.34 7.44 6.94
CA GLY A 315 -11.86 6.52 5.92
C GLY A 315 -11.86 5.08 6.43
N VAL A 316 -12.37 4.16 5.61
CA VAL A 316 -12.26 2.72 5.83
C VAL A 316 -11.51 2.12 4.66
N GLN A 317 -10.51 1.29 4.94
CA GLN A 317 -9.78 0.50 3.94
C GLN A 317 -9.90 -0.97 4.29
N GLU A 318 -10.37 -1.77 3.35
CA GLU A 318 -10.36 -3.22 3.43
C GLU A 318 -9.32 -3.77 2.45
N ARG A 319 -8.32 -4.48 2.97
CA ARG A 319 -7.22 -5.08 2.21
C ARG A 319 -7.34 -6.59 2.29
N GLU A 320 -7.23 -7.24 1.15
CA GLU A 320 -7.18 -8.68 1.02
C GLU A 320 -5.97 -9.06 0.18
N ASN A 321 -5.18 -10.01 0.65
CA ASN A 321 -4.01 -10.48 -0.06
C ASN A 321 -3.98 -12.01 -0.03
N THR A 322 -4.00 -12.63 -1.21
CA THR A 322 -3.82 -14.07 -1.37
C THR A 322 -2.57 -14.33 -2.16
N ALA A 323 -1.68 -15.16 -1.63
CA ALA A 323 -0.41 -15.41 -2.28
C ALA A 323 0.01 -16.87 -2.23
N LEU A 324 0.75 -17.27 -3.25
CA LEU A 324 1.31 -18.61 -3.42
C LEU A 324 2.79 -18.48 -3.80
N SER A 325 3.66 -19.26 -3.18
CA SER A 325 5.07 -19.39 -3.58
C SER A 325 5.51 -20.84 -3.51
N GLY A 326 6.22 -21.29 -4.54
CA GLY A 326 6.77 -22.64 -4.60
C GLY A 326 8.17 -22.67 -5.16
N SER A 327 8.98 -23.62 -4.68
CA SER A 327 10.30 -23.93 -5.19
C SER A 327 10.49 -25.45 -5.29
N LEU A 328 11.00 -25.88 -6.42
CA LEU A 328 11.46 -27.24 -6.70
C LEU A 328 12.93 -27.15 -7.07
N GLU A 329 13.80 -27.81 -6.32
CA GLU A 329 15.23 -27.82 -6.55
C GLU A 329 15.73 -29.26 -6.66
N TRP A 330 16.58 -29.56 -7.61
CA TRP A 330 17.13 -30.88 -7.82
C TRP A 330 18.65 -30.83 -7.90
N GLN A 331 19.32 -31.36 -6.88
CA GLN A 331 20.76 -31.63 -6.91
C GLN A 331 20.99 -32.95 -7.67
N PHE A 332 21.07 -32.85 -9.01
CA PHE A 332 21.15 -34.02 -9.89
C PHE A 332 22.40 -34.85 -9.65
N ASN A 333 23.54 -34.17 -9.43
CA ASN A 333 24.81 -34.75 -9.01
C ASN A 333 25.60 -33.66 -8.23
N PRO A 334 26.79 -33.94 -7.69
CA PRO A 334 27.56 -32.93 -6.95
C PRO A 334 27.81 -31.62 -7.70
N ASP A 335 27.90 -31.68 -9.03
CA ASP A 335 28.27 -30.55 -9.88
C ASP A 335 27.06 -29.80 -10.47
N LEU A 336 25.86 -30.45 -10.55
CA LEU A 336 24.71 -29.87 -11.24
C LEU A 336 23.49 -29.80 -10.34
N LYS A 337 23.01 -28.58 -10.12
CA LYS A 337 21.73 -28.26 -9.48
C LYS A 337 20.78 -27.61 -10.51
N LEU A 338 19.54 -28.06 -10.55
CA LEU A 338 18.46 -27.49 -11.33
C LEU A 338 17.38 -26.95 -10.41
N PHE A 339 16.65 -25.92 -10.85
CA PHE A 339 15.54 -25.38 -10.09
C PHE A 339 14.39 -24.89 -10.97
N ALA A 340 13.19 -24.89 -10.37
CA ALA A 340 12.01 -24.21 -10.87
C ALA A 340 11.33 -23.51 -9.70
N GLU A 341 10.96 -22.24 -9.87
CA GLU A 341 10.40 -21.39 -8.84
C GLU A 341 9.26 -20.55 -9.39
N ALA A 342 8.26 -20.32 -8.58
CA ALA A 342 7.17 -19.41 -8.92
C ALA A 342 6.61 -18.75 -7.66
N SER A 343 6.22 -17.48 -7.78
CA SER A 343 5.45 -16.73 -6.80
C SER A 343 4.31 -16.03 -7.51
N TYR A 344 3.13 -16.02 -6.90
CA TYR A 344 1.94 -15.35 -7.38
C TYR A 344 1.26 -14.62 -6.22
N THR A 345 0.73 -13.44 -6.48
CA THR A 345 -0.03 -12.64 -5.51
C THR A 345 -1.27 -12.04 -6.17
N ASP A 346 -2.38 -12.06 -5.45
CA ASP A 346 -3.64 -11.37 -5.74
C ASP A 346 -3.93 -10.44 -4.57
N PHE A 347 -3.81 -9.14 -4.81
CA PHE A 347 -4.01 -8.09 -3.83
C PHE A 347 -5.22 -7.25 -4.19
N LYS A 348 -6.08 -6.99 -3.21
CA LYS A 348 -7.25 -6.11 -3.31
C LYS A 348 -7.25 -5.11 -2.17
N ASN A 349 -7.53 -3.86 -2.49
CA ASN A 349 -7.72 -2.80 -1.51
C ASN A 349 -8.97 -2.01 -1.87
N LEU A 350 -10.01 -2.12 -1.07
CA LEU A 350 -11.23 -1.32 -1.19
C LEU A 350 -11.14 -0.16 -0.19
N GLY A 351 -11.18 1.07 -0.69
CA GLY A 351 -11.19 2.30 0.10
C GLY A 351 -12.54 3.01 0.03
N LEU A 352 -13.14 3.26 1.19
CA LEU A 352 -14.32 4.11 1.33
C LEU A 352 -13.93 5.34 2.15
N GLY A 353 -14.09 6.53 1.57
CA GLY A 353 -13.77 7.79 2.22
C GLY A 353 -14.98 8.70 2.24
N GLN A 354 -15.26 9.30 3.38
CA GLN A 354 -16.23 10.37 3.54
C GLN A 354 -15.53 11.55 4.19
N SER A 355 -15.72 12.75 3.65
CA SER A 355 -15.16 13.92 4.29
C SER A 355 -16.12 15.10 4.29
N MET A 356 -16.00 15.91 5.34
CA MET A 356 -16.61 17.22 5.39
C MET A 356 -15.48 18.24 5.20
N PHE A 357 -15.49 18.91 4.07
CA PHE A 357 -14.49 19.88 3.69
C PHE A 357 -15.05 21.29 3.81
N ILE A 358 -14.35 22.13 4.56
CA ILE A 358 -14.65 23.56 4.67
C ILE A 358 -13.44 24.33 4.14
N GLY A 359 -13.61 25.01 3.04
CA GLY A 359 -12.46 25.67 2.41
C GLY A 359 -12.80 26.84 1.54
N ALA A 360 -11.79 27.66 1.32
CA ALA A 360 -11.83 28.75 0.37
C ALA A 360 -11.84 28.21 -1.05
N ALA A 361 -12.73 28.71 -1.86
CA ALA A 361 -12.58 28.65 -3.29
C ALA A 361 -11.91 29.96 -3.75
N GLY A 362 -10.61 30.04 -3.58
CA GLY A 362 -9.74 31.05 -4.19
C GLY A 362 -10.18 32.50 -3.94
N GLY A 363 -10.08 33.01 -2.73
CA GLY A 363 -10.38 34.41 -2.46
C GLY A 363 -10.19 34.78 -0.99
N ASP A 364 -10.34 36.02 -0.72
CA ASP A 364 -10.06 36.67 0.54
C ASP A 364 -11.04 36.27 1.64
N GLN A 365 -10.56 35.46 2.55
CA GLN A 365 -11.31 35.08 3.74
C GLN A 365 -11.02 36.11 4.82
N GLU A 366 -11.98 36.95 5.11
CA GLU A 366 -11.88 37.85 6.24
C GLU A 366 -12.19 37.11 7.55
N LEU A 367 -11.45 37.46 8.61
CA LEU A 367 -11.85 37.10 9.96
C LEU A 367 -13.19 37.74 10.27
N ASP A 368 -14.03 37.02 11.01
CA ASP A 368 -15.23 37.61 11.57
C ASP A 368 -14.81 38.74 12.52
N GLY A 369 -15.16 39.96 12.20
CA GLY A 369 -14.87 41.12 13.05
C GLY A 369 -15.54 41.11 14.43
N THR A 370 -16.42 40.13 14.69
CA THR A 370 -17.09 39.90 15.98
C THR A 370 -16.40 38.84 16.84
N ALA A 371 -15.49 38.05 16.27
CA ALA A 371 -14.79 36.98 16.97
C ALA A 371 -13.41 37.46 17.45
N GLU A 372 -13.07 37.09 18.70
CA GLU A 372 -11.72 37.32 19.23
C GLU A 372 -10.71 36.45 18.48
N ALA A 373 -9.85 37.11 17.70
CA ALA A 373 -8.72 36.46 17.04
C ALA A 373 -7.48 36.53 17.93
N THR A 374 -6.79 35.40 18.07
CA THR A 374 -5.51 35.35 18.78
C THR A 374 -4.40 34.97 17.81
N TYR A 375 -3.24 35.58 18.00
CA TYR A 375 -2.07 35.40 17.15
C TYR A 375 -0.89 34.95 17.97
N GLY A 376 -0.11 34.04 17.41
CA GLY A 376 1.20 33.62 17.89
C GLY A 376 2.26 33.86 16.81
N SER A 377 3.43 33.26 16.96
CA SER A 377 4.45 33.28 15.93
C SER A 377 5.05 31.88 15.72
N VAL A 378 5.57 31.64 14.55
CA VAL A 378 6.34 30.44 14.21
C VAL A 378 7.65 30.86 13.55
N SER A 379 8.75 30.26 13.95
CA SER A 379 10.06 30.54 13.34
C SER A 379 10.23 29.71 12.06
N VAL A 380 10.33 30.37 10.92
CA VAL A 380 10.58 29.75 9.62
C VAL A 380 11.91 30.25 9.10
N ALA A 381 12.91 29.39 9.01
CA ALA A 381 14.27 29.74 8.60
C ALA A 381 14.90 30.89 9.42
N GLY A 382 14.56 30.98 10.73
CA GLY A 382 15.04 32.04 11.61
C GLY A 382 14.29 33.37 11.53
N ILE A 383 13.18 33.42 10.80
CA ILE A 383 12.27 34.57 10.71
C ILE A 383 11.00 34.23 11.50
N GLU A 384 10.63 35.09 12.45
CA GLU A 384 9.36 34.96 13.16
C GLU A 384 8.22 35.42 12.26
N VAL A 385 7.27 34.52 12.00
CA VAL A 385 6.12 34.79 11.15
C VAL A 385 4.85 34.72 12.00
N PRO A 386 3.98 35.75 11.94
CA PRO A 386 2.72 35.75 12.65
C PRO A 386 1.79 34.65 12.16
N VAL A 387 1.10 33.99 13.09
CA VAL A 387 0.16 32.91 12.83
C VAL A 387 -1.13 33.15 13.60
N LEU A 388 -2.28 33.04 12.94
CA LEU A 388 -3.58 32.97 13.61
C LEU A 388 -3.66 31.66 14.39
N THR A 389 -3.69 31.74 15.71
CA THR A 389 -3.78 30.56 16.59
C THR A 389 -5.20 30.22 16.99
N SER A 390 -6.10 31.19 17.00
CA SER A 390 -7.52 30.97 17.28
C SER A 390 -8.37 32.07 16.67
N GLY A 391 -9.58 31.75 16.23
CA GLY A 391 -10.54 32.71 15.72
C GLY A 391 -11.64 32.07 14.87
N VAL A 392 -12.50 32.90 14.34
CA VAL A 392 -13.54 32.51 13.38
C VAL A 392 -13.24 33.13 12.02
N ILE A 393 -13.25 32.31 10.99
CA ILE A 393 -12.97 32.70 9.61
C ILE A 393 -14.27 32.63 8.81
N GLY A 394 -14.52 33.63 7.96
CA GLY A 394 -15.63 33.62 7.00
C GLY A 394 -16.99 34.06 7.51
N GLY A 395 -17.12 34.49 8.78
CA GLY A 395 -18.39 34.92 9.38
C GLY A 395 -18.82 36.35 9.09
N GLY A 396 -17.87 37.23 8.77
CA GLY A 396 -18.11 38.67 8.66
C GLY A 396 -18.93 39.14 7.46
N ILE A 397 -19.20 38.27 6.51
CA ILE A 397 -19.92 38.64 5.27
C ILE A 397 -21.43 38.43 5.38
N LEU A 398 -21.91 37.69 6.37
CA LEU A 398 -23.35 37.47 6.59
C LEU A 398 -24.08 38.72 7.12
N ASN A 399 -23.36 39.73 7.56
CA ASN A 399 -23.93 40.96 8.12
C ASN A 399 -24.02 42.11 7.11
N GLY A 400 -24.63 41.89 5.94
CA GLY A 400 -25.11 43.00 5.12
C GLY A 400 -24.37 43.30 3.81
N ARG A 401 -23.43 42.48 3.41
CA ARG A 401 -22.74 42.60 2.09
C ARG A 401 -23.20 41.59 1.03
N ALA A 402 -24.12 40.70 1.36
CA ALA A 402 -24.66 39.75 0.40
C ALA A 402 -25.31 40.41 -0.82
N ASP A 403 -25.94 41.55 -0.59
CA ASP A 403 -26.57 42.40 -1.61
C ASP A 403 -25.55 43.15 -2.49
N GLN A 404 -24.36 43.51 -1.96
CA GLN A 404 -23.32 44.17 -2.75
C GLN A 404 -22.49 43.22 -3.61
N LEU A 405 -22.38 41.93 -3.23
CA LEU A 405 -21.68 40.90 -3.99
C LEU A 405 -22.52 40.34 -5.15
N ALA A 406 -23.83 40.35 -5.03
CA ALA A 406 -24.74 39.96 -6.11
C ALA A 406 -24.64 40.91 -7.34
N ASP A 407 -24.26 42.17 -7.11
CA ASP A 407 -24.20 43.18 -8.14
C ASP A 407 -22.84 43.27 -8.88
N THR A 408 -21.78 42.66 -8.34
CA THR A 408 -20.43 42.75 -8.93
C THR A 408 -20.05 41.58 -9.85
N GLY A 409 -20.90 40.57 -9.98
CA GLY A 409 -20.61 39.37 -10.81
C GLY A 409 -19.36 38.59 -10.37
N MET A 410 -18.81 38.90 -9.19
CA MET A 410 -17.66 38.20 -8.66
C MET A 410 -18.08 36.84 -8.07
N PRO A 411 -17.32 35.77 -8.30
CA PRO A 411 -17.60 34.48 -7.67
C PRO A 411 -17.49 34.62 -6.14
N ASN A 412 -18.45 34.07 -5.46
CA ASN A 412 -18.61 34.07 -4.02
C ASN A 412 -17.35 33.68 -3.25
N ASP A 413 -16.71 34.62 -2.59
CA ASP A 413 -15.43 34.48 -1.88
C ASP A 413 -15.58 34.06 -0.42
N GLY A 414 -16.30 33.00 -0.12
CA GLY A 414 -16.47 32.52 1.26
C GLY A 414 -16.10 31.05 1.42
N LEU A 415 -16.01 30.62 2.69
CA LEU A 415 -15.83 29.23 3.03
C LEU A 415 -17.03 28.42 2.55
N ARG A 416 -16.76 27.42 1.74
CA ARG A 416 -17.77 26.49 1.24
C ARG A 416 -17.70 25.20 2.02
N LEU A 417 -18.84 24.74 2.46
CA LEU A 417 -18.98 23.43 3.03
C LEU A 417 -19.28 22.43 1.90
N ARG A 418 -18.54 21.34 1.88
CA ARG A 418 -18.73 20.25 0.96
C ARG A 418 -18.69 18.92 1.68
N ALA A 419 -19.62 18.06 1.36
CA ALA A 419 -19.60 16.66 1.75
C ALA A 419 -19.05 15.84 0.56
N ASN A 420 -17.91 15.21 0.75
CA ASN A 420 -17.27 14.38 -0.25
C ASN A 420 -17.44 12.91 0.12
N ASN A 421 -17.79 12.08 -0.88
CA ASN A 421 -17.77 10.63 -0.73
C ASN A 421 -16.90 10.07 -1.85
N ARG A 422 -16.02 9.15 -1.50
CA ARG A 422 -15.14 8.47 -2.43
C ARG A 422 -15.16 6.98 -2.17
N ALA A 423 -15.42 6.22 -3.22
CA ALA A 423 -15.15 4.79 -3.27
C ALA A 423 -14.02 4.55 -4.25
N SER A 424 -13.02 3.77 -3.87
CA SER A 424 -11.90 3.41 -4.73
C SER A 424 -11.49 1.98 -4.46
N SER A 425 -11.07 1.26 -5.49
CA SER A 425 -10.41 -0.02 -5.31
C SER A 425 -9.08 -0.05 -6.06
N ARG A 426 -8.18 -0.89 -5.59
CA ARG A 426 -7.01 -1.35 -6.32
C ARG A 426 -7.03 -2.87 -6.30
N GLU A 427 -7.04 -3.47 -7.47
CA GLU A 427 -6.90 -4.91 -7.65
C GLU A 427 -5.61 -5.13 -8.44
N THR A 428 -4.70 -5.97 -7.91
CA THR A 428 -3.40 -6.22 -8.52
C THR A 428 -3.10 -7.71 -8.47
N GLU A 429 -2.89 -8.30 -9.64
CA GLU A 429 -2.34 -9.66 -9.77
C GLU A 429 -0.89 -9.55 -10.22
N SER A 430 0.02 -10.28 -9.59
CA SER A 430 1.43 -10.28 -9.95
C SER A 430 2.03 -11.67 -9.87
N TYR A 431 3.00 -11.96 -10.75
CA TYR A 431 3.74 -13.21 -10.72
C TYR A 431 5.23 -13.00 -11.05
N VAL A 432 6.04 -13.91 -10.51
CA VAL A 432 7.43 -14.10 -10.90
C VAL A 432 7.68 -15.60 -10.98
N ALA A 433 8.18 -16.08 -12.11
CA ALA A 433 8.52 -17.48 -12.30
C ALA A 433 9.89 -17.63 -12.96
N ALA A 434 10.62 -18.68 -12.62
CA ALA A 434 11.92 -18.96 -13.22
C ALA A 434 12.23 -20.43 -13.25
N ILE A 435 13.01 -20.80 -14.25
CA ILE A 435 13.68 -22.10 -14.35
C ILE A 435 15.17 -21.87 -14.65
N GLY A 436 16.04 -22.67 -14.05
CA GLY A 436 17.47 -22.51 -14.26
C GLY A 436 18.29 -23.61 -13.62
N GLY A 437 19.58 -23.40 -13.60
CA GLY A 437 20.51 -24.32 -12.94
C GLY A 437 21.86 -23.69 -12.65
N GLU A 438 22.60 -24.40 -11.83
CA GLU A 438 23.97 -24.11 -11.42
C GLU A 438 24.82 -25.34 -11.75
N TRP A 439 25.88 -25.15 -12.51
CA TRP A 439 26.91 -26.15 -12.75
C TRP A 439 28.20 -25.66 -12.14
N ASP A 440 28.74 -26.44 -11.23
CA ASP A 440 29.95 -26.12 -10.48
C ASP A 440 30.91 -27.28 -10.55
N GLN A 441 32.01 -27.13 -11.28
CA GLN A 441 33.01 -28.15 -11.43
C GLN A 441 34.42 -27.57 -11.35
N ASP A 442 35.23 -28.08 -10.45
CA ASP A 442 36.61 -27.69 -10.19
C ASP A 442 36.76 -26.17 -9.92
N ASN A 443 37.15 -25.42 -10.91
CA ASN A 443 37.40 -23.99 -10.84
C ASN A 443 36.43 -23.16 -11.71
N LEU A 444 35.33 -23.76 -12.18
CA LEU A 444 34.37 -23.11 -13.05
C LEU A 444 32.95 -23.30 -12.53
N LYS A 445 32.25 -22.20 -12.26
CA LYS A 445 30.83 -22.17 -11.94
C LYS A 445 30.05 -21.48 -13.07
N ILE A 446 28.99 -22.12 -13.55
CA ILE A 446 28.07 -21.56 -14.56
C ILE A 446 26.68 -21.54 -13.98
N GLU A 447 26.05 -20.37 -13.98
CA GLU A 447 24.68 -20.17 -13.61
C GLU A 447 23.86 -19.75 -14.83
N PHE A 448 22.72 -20.40 -15.07
CA PHE A 448 21.84 -20.08 -16.19
C PHE A 448 20.39 -20.05 -15.76
N GLU A 449 19.63 -19.12 -16.32
CA GLU A 449 18.24 -18.91 -15.91
C GLU A 449 17.43 -18.29 -17.04
N VAL A 450 16.14 -18.68 -17.10
CA VAL A 450 15.09 -17.99 -17.82
C VAL A 450 14.00 -17.65 -16.81
N SER A 451 13.57 -16.39 -16.79
CA SER A 451 12.55 -15.90 -15.89
C SER A 451 11.48 -15.10 -16.63
N ALA A 452 10.28 -15.11 -16.06
CA ALA A 452 9.16 -14.28 -16.47
C ALA A 452 8.55 -13.62 -15.26
N ALA A 453 8.21 -12.34 -15.38
CA ALA A 453 7.48 -11.58 -14.38
C ALA A 453 6.36 -10.80 -15.05
N GLY A 454 5.25 -10.61 -14.37
CA GLY A 454 4.16 -9.79 -14.87
C GLY A 454 3.29 -9.27 -13.75
N SER A 455 2.61 -8.15 -14.04
CA SER A 455 1.62 -7.55 -13.14
C SER A 455 0.50 -6.90 -13.94
N GLU A 456 -0.73 -7.13 -13.51
CA GLU A 456 -1.92 -6.44 -13.99
C GLU A 456 -2.57 -5.73 -12.81
N SER A 457 -2.87 -4.43 -12.96
CA SER A 457 -3.50 -3.63 -11.90
C SER A 457 -4.63 -2.80 -12.47
N SER A 458 -5.76 -2.76 -11.76
CA SER A 458 -6.93 -1.92 -12.04
C SER A 458 -7.26 -1.08 -10.83
N ASN A 459 -7.47 0.24 -11.05
CA ASN A 459 -7.69 1.22 -10.01
C ASN A 459 -8.93 2.10 -10.31
N PRO A 460 -10.15 1.56 -10.26
CA PRO A 460 -11.36 2.36 -10.39
C PRO A 460 -11.57 3.23 -9.16
N SER A 461 -12.10 4.44 -9.38
CA SER A 461 -12.56 5.32 -8.30
C SER A 461 -13.76 6.14 -8.70
N PHE A 462 -14.72 6.25 -7.80
CA PHE A 462 -15.90 7.07 -7.95
C PHE A 462 -15.96 8.09 -6.82
N THR A 463 -16.07 9.37 -7.17
CA THR A 463 -16.13 10.47 -6.20
C THR A 463 -17.37 11.30 -6.45
N THR A 464 -18.13 11.57 -5.40
CA THR A 464 -19.21 12.56 -5.40
C THR A 464 -18.88 13.67 -4.43
N VAL A 465 -19.15 14.90 -4.84
CA VAL A 465 -19.03 16.09 -4.00
C VAL A 465 -20.38 16.77 -3.98
N PHE A 466 -20.94 16.89 -2.79
CA PHE A 466 -22.14 17.66 -2.53
C PHE A 466 -21.75 19.00 -1.91
N GLN A 467 -22.30 20.08 -2.41
CA GLN A 467 -22.08 21.43 -1.90
C GLN A 467 -23.31 21.86 -1.10
N PHE A 468 -23.05 22.47 0.05
CA PHE A 468 -24.07 23.04 0.91
C PHE A 468 -24.57 24.34 0.29
N ASN A 469 -25.82 24.34 -0.19
CA ASN A 469 -26.43 25.41 -0.97
C ASN A 469 -27.75 25.87 -0.36
N ASP A 470 -28.14 27.10 -0.69
CA ASP A 470 -29.45 27.63 -0.34
C ASP A 470 -30.54 26.96 -1.17
N PRO A 471 -31.46 26.20 -0.55
CA PRO A 471 -32.53 25.49 -1.26
C PRO A 471 -33.54 26.42 -1.95
N ASP A 472 -33.63 27.68 -1.51
CA ASP A 472 -34.55 28.67 -2.06
C ASP A 472 -33.91 29.49 -3.22
N ALA A 473 -32.63 29.25 -3.53
CA ALA A 473 -31.96 29.93 -4.60
C ALA A 473 -32.42 29.42 -5.98
N ASP A 474 -32.74 30.34 -6.89
CA ASP A 474 -33.13 30.01 -8.28
C ASP A 474 -32.09 29.16 -9.02
N ASN A 475 -30.82 29.23 -8.60
CA ASN A 475 -29.68 28.52 -9.16
C ASN A 475 -29.10 27.46 -8.21
N PHE A 476 -29.94 26.79 -7.44
CA PHE A 476 -29.56 25.83 -6.39
C PHE A 476 -28.43 24.87 -6.75
N HIS A 477 -28.36 24.41 -8.01
CA HIS A 477 -27.33 23.49 -8.49
C HIS A 477 -26.03 24.18 -8.96
N SER A 478 -25.89 25.48 -8.72
CA SER A 478 -24.69 26.22 -9.10
C SER A 478 -23.76 26.51 -7.94
N ALA A 479 -22.51 26.79 -8.26
CA ALA A 479 -21.54 27.26 -7.26
C ALA A 479 -21.97 28.59 -6.59
N GLY A 480 -22.85 29.38 -7.26
CA GLY A 480 -23.37 30.64 -6.75
C GLY A 480 -24.39 30.52 -5.63
N ALA A 481 -25.04 29.36 -5.49
CA ALA A 481 -26.01 29.09 -4.43
C ALA A 481 -25.36 28.65 -3.10
N ALA A 482 -24.02 28.56 -3.03
CA ALA A 482 -23.33 28.09 -1.83
C ALA A 482 -23.65 28.94 -0.60
N ILE A 483 -24.18 28.31 0.44
CA ILE A 483 -24.24 28.91 1.76
C ILE A 483 -22.83 28.96 2.34
N ARG A 484 -22.43 30.12 2.81
CA ARG A 484 -21.17 30.31 3.48
C ARG A 484 -21.26 29.95 4.93
N VAL A 485 -20.33 29.14 5.37
CA VAL A 485 -20.30 28.60 6.72
C VAL A 485 -19.14 29.26 7.46
N PRO A 486 -19.40 30.00 8.56
CA PRO A 486 -18.35 30.43 9.46
C PRO A 486 -17.63 29.21 10.05
N PHE A 487 -16.34 29.35 10.20
CA PHE A 487 -15.44 28.27 10.60
C PHE A 487 -14.63 28.71 11.80
N PHE A 488 -14.82 28.09 12.96
CA PHE A 488 -13.97 28.30 14.11
C PHE A 488 -12.69 27.44 13.99
N TYR A 489 -11.61 27.99 14.50
CA TYR A 489 -10.31 27.37 14.53
C TYR A 489 -9.62 27.68 15.86
N ASP A 490 -9.09 26.69 16.54
CA ASP A 490 -8.30 26.83 17.75
C ASP A 490 -7.15 25.84 17.77
N TYR A 491 -5.93 26.34 17.94
CA TYR A 491 -4.72 25.57 18.04
C TYR A 491 -3.86 25.97 19.25
N ARG A 492 -4.42 26.72 20.21
CA ARG A 492 -3.66 27.29 21.33
C ARG A 492 -3.08 26.23 22.26
N ASP A 493 -3.76 25.11 22.43
CA ASP A 493 -3.34 24.01 23.30
C ASP A 493 -2.49 22.94 22.56
N GLY A 494 -2.07 23.21 21.31
CA GLY A 494 -1.32 22.28 20.51
C GLY A 494 -2.16 21.13 19.90
N VAL A 495 -3.44 21.09 20.20
CA VAL A 495 -4.42 20.19 19.58
C VAL A 495 -5.30 21.04 18.67
N LEU A 496 -5.42 20.61 17.41
CA LEU A 496 -6.26 21.30 16.44
C LEU A 496 -7.73 21.04 16.73
N GLU A 497 -8.46 22.10 17.01
CA GLU A 497 -9.91 22.09 17.07
C GLU A 497 -10.46 22.99 15.97
N PHE A 498 -11.42 22.52 15.19
CA PHE A 498 -12.11 23.33 14.21
C PHE A 498 -13.47 22.77 13.86
N GLY A 499 -14.31 23.61 13.28
CA GLY A 499 -15.60 23.17 12.77
C GLY A 499 -16.45 24.34 12.28
N PRO A 500 -17.60 24.02 11.69
CA PRO A 500 -18.58 25.03 11.37
C PRO A 500 -19.14 25.63 12.67
N THR A 501 -19.38 26.94 12.66
CA THR A 501 -20.00 27.66 13.77
C THR A 501 -21.15 28.53 13.27
N GLY A 502 -22.06 28.90 14.16
CA GLY A 502 -23.20 29.74 13.84
C GLY A 502 -24.54 29.12 14.27
N GLU A 503 -25.46 29.96 14.80
CA GLU A 503 -26.76 29.52 15.35
C GLU A 503 -27.68 28.89 14.27
N ARG A 504 -27.54 29.27 13.00
CA ARG A 504 -28.37 28.77 11.88
C ARG A 504 -28.04 27.36 11.41
N LEU A 505 -26.85 26.87 11.68
CA LEU A 505 -26.32 25.67 11.00
C LEU A 505 -26.76 24.34 11.63
N GLY A 506 -27.25 24.32 12.87
CA GLY A 506 -27.45 23.07 13.60
C GLY A 506 -28.41 22.06 12.94
N ALA A 507 -29.58 22.53 12.47
CA ALA A 507 -30.56 21.66 11.80
C ALA A 507 -30.33 21.58 10.28
N GLU A 508 -29.89 22.66 9.66
CA GLU A 508 -29.67 22.77 8.21
C GLU A 508 -28.54 21.87 7.72
N LEU A 509 -27.47 21.71 8.52
CA LEU A 509 -26.34 20.81 8.19
C LEU A 509 -26.74 19.33 8.06
N LEU A 510 -27.86 18.95 8.69
CA LEU A 510 -28.39 17.58 8.66
C LEU A 510 -29.52 17.41 7.65
N ASP A 511 -29.99 18.50 7.06
CA ASP A 511 -31.09 18.47 6.08
C ASP A 511 -30.51 18.23 4.65
N PRO A 512 -30.82 17.09 4.00
CA PRO A 512 -30.33 16.79 2.67
C PRO A 512 -30.82 17.78 1.59
N ASN A 513 -31.89 18.55 1.85
CA ASN A 513 -32.38 19.55 0.91
C ASN A 513 -31.41 20.72 0.69
N TYR A 514 -30.48 20.94 1.63
CA TYR A 514 -29.42 21.94 1.51
C TYR A 514 -28.21 21.46 0.70
N TYR A 515 -28.20 20.22 0.24
CA TYR A 515 -27.05 19.67 -0.49
C TYR A 515 -27.36 19.45 -1.96
N SER A 516 -26.59 20.07 -2.83
CA SER A 516 -26.67 19.81 -4.26
C SER A 516 -25.43 19.07 -4.76
N LEU A 517 -25.63 18.13 -5.70
CA LEU A 517 -24.51 17.45 -6.34
C LEU A 517 -23.72 18.45 -7.17
N PHE A 518 -22.47 18.68 -6.75
CA PHE A 518 -21.55 19.61 -7.40
C PHE A 518 -20.58 18.93 -8.35
N VAL A 519 -20.07 17.74 -7.97
CA VAL A 519 -19.18 16.92 -8.79
C VAL A 519 -19.58 15.46 -8.67
N ALA A 520 -19.66 14.78 -9.80
CA ALA A 520 -19.61 13.32 -9.89
C ALA A 520 -18.46 12.97 -10.82
N LYS A 521 -17.47 12.21 -10.33
CA LYS A 521 -16.26 11.87 -11.07
C LYS A 521 -16.06 10.37 -11.03
N ASP A 522 -16.04 9.76 -12.20
CA ASP A 522 -15.66 8.38 -12.41
C ASP A 522 -14.28 8.35 -13.07
N GLN A 523 -13.37 7.58 -12.50
CA GLN A 523 -12.00 7.46 -12.99
C GLN A 523 -11.57 6.01 -12.89
N GLU A 524 -10.90 5.55 -13.91
CA GLU A 524 -10.26 4.24 -13.95
C GLU A 524 -8.86 4.40 -14.52
N SER A 525 -7.91 3.73 -13.91
CA SER A 525 -6.58 3.53 -14.47
C SER A 525 -6.19 2.06 -14.37
N SER A 526 -5.55 1.56 -15.41
CA SER A 526 -5.06 0.18 -15.46
C SER A 526 -3.63 0.15 -15.94
N PHE A 527 -2.88 -0.81 -15.44
CA PHE A 527 -1.48 -1.06 -15.78
C PHE A 527 -1.33 -2.54 -16.09
N ASP A 528 -0.61 -2.85 -17.16
CA ASP A 528 -0.26 -4.20 -17.58
C ASP A 528 1.24 -4.20 -17.94
N ASN A 529 2.03 -4.99 -17.23
CA ASN A 529 3.47 -5.04 -17.37
C ASN A 529 3.95 -6.49 -17.41
N ASP A 530 4.72 -6.82 -18.43
CA ASP A 530 5.35 -8.13 -18.61
C ASP A 530 6.85 -7.98 -18.85
N GLU A 531 7.64 -8.86 -18.27
CA GLU A 531 9.07 -9.01 -18.53
C GLU A 531 9.43 -10.48 -18.73
N ILE A 532 10.23 -10.77 -19.74
CA ILE A 532 10.89 -12.06 -19.92
C ILE A 532 12.38 -11.80 -19.95
N ALA A 533 13.13 -12.47 -19.09
CA ALA A 533 14.57 -12.31 -19.04
C ALA A 533 15.29 -13.66 -19.12
N SER A 534 16.51 -13.64 -19.68
CA SER A 534 17.44 -14.76 -19.63
C SER A 534 18.81 -14.30 -19.14
N ARG A 535 19.48 -15.13 -18.36
CA ARG A 535 20.78 -14.84 -17.76
C ARG A 535 21.71 -16.04 -17.88
N VAL A 536 22.98 -15.77 -18.18
CA VAL A 536 24.08 -16.73 -18.06
C VAL A 536 25.24 -16.02 -17.40
N ASP A 537 25.69 -16.54 -16.26
CA ASP A 537 26.85 -16.04 -15.52
C ASP A 537 27.91 -17.15 -15.42
N VAL A 538 29.18 -16.78 -15.62
CA VAL A 538 30.34 -17.66 -15.54
C VAL A 538 31.29 -17.08 -14.50
N THR A 539 31.62 -17.86 -13.49
CA THR A 539 32.61 -17.53 -12.48
C THR A 539 33.78 -18.49 -12.59
N TRP A 540 34.98 -17.96 -12.78
CA TRP A 540 36.20 -18.72 -12.79
C TRP A 540 37.04 -18.44 -11.56
N PHE A 541 37.37 -19.48 -10.81
CA PHE A 541 38.20 -19.43 -9.62
C PHE A 541 39.65 -19.83 -9.95
N ARG A 542 40.60 -19.21 -9.28
CA ARG A 542 42.02 -19.53 -9.41
C ARG A 542 42.71 -19.59 -8.06
N ASP A 543 43.36 -20.69 -7.79
CA ASP A 543 44.22 -20.84 -6.63
C ASP A 543 45.53 -20.07 -6.80
N GLY A 544 45.67 -19.00 -5.99
CA GLY A 544 46.87 -18.17 -5.95
C GLY A 544 47.03 -17.18 -7.12
N GLY A 545 47.66 -16.06 -6.86
CA GLY A 545 47.89 -14.96 -7.78
C GLY A 545 47.03 -13.71 -7.46
N PHE A 546 47.15 -12.69 -8.32
CA PHE A 546 46.43 -11.43 -8.17
C PHE A 546 44.91 -11.57 -8.44
N TRP A 547 44.58 -12.36 -9.44
CA TRP A 547 43.21 -12.67 -9.80
C TRP A 547 42.83 -14.01 -9.17
N GLN A 548 41.98 -13.96 -8.12
CA GLN A 548 41.45 -15.14 -7.43
C GLN A 548 40.09 -15.57 -7.97
N GLU A 549 39.34 -14.60 -8.50
CA GLU A 549 38.02 -14.81 -9.04
C GLU A 549 37.78 -13.86 -10.22
N VAL A 550 37.20 -14.37 -11.29
CA VAL A 550 36.77 -13.59 -12.45
C VAL A 550 35.34 -13.97 -12.79
N LYS A 551 34.45 -12.98 -12.80
CA LYS A 551 33.04 -13.14 -13.20
C LYS A 551 32.80 -12.48 -14.54
N ALA A 552 32.00 -13.13 -15.38
CA ALA A 552 31.47 -12.58 -16.62
C ALA A 552 30.05 -13.09 -16.83
N GLY A 553 29.16 -12.24 -17.32
CA GLY A 553 27.78 -12.63 -17.53
C GLY A 553 27.08 -11.83 -18.62
N VAL A 554 25.97 -12.38 -19.09
CA VAL A 554 25.08 -11.74 -20.06
C VAL A 554 23.66 -11.90 -19.58
N ARG A 555 22.92 -10.80 -19.59
CA ARG A 555 21.48 -10.77 -19.36
C ARG A 555 20.79 -10.15 -20.57
N LEU A 556 19.66 -10.74 -20.96
CA LEU A 556 18.74 -10.24 -21.99
C LEU A 556 17.36 -10.12 -21.35
N SER A 557 16.72 -8.98 -21.47
CA SER A 557 15.35 -8.73 -20.99
C SER A 557 14.59 -7.85 -21.98
#